data_b9a6da552931ce32d49072c368ad4429
#
_entry.id   b9a6da552931ce32d49072c368ad4429
#
_cell.length_a   1.000
_cell.length_b   1.000
_cell.length_c   1.000
_cell.angle_alpha   90.00
_cell.angle_beta   90.00
_cell.angle_gamma   90.00
#
_symmetry.space_group_name_H-M   'P 1'
#
loop_
_entity.id
_entity.type
_entity.pdbx_description
1 polymer ?
#
loop_
_entity_poly.entity_id
_entity_poly.type
_entity_poly.pdbx_seq_one_letter_code
_entity_poly.pdbx_strand_id
1 'polypeptide(L)'
;MAENPVAELDRLDTALNRLQANIDEMFEHEHLAGAGEHRDVLEAYRMFAHDKGWHRRLREAVEGGLTAEAAVERIQNAMRTRMLRQHDTYWKERQRDLDDLSDRLLRVLS
;
A
#
# COMPACT_ATOMS: atom_id res chain seq x y z
N MET A 1 7.94 -19.26 -3.21
CA MET A 1 6.92 -19.43 -4.24
C MET A 1 5.60 -19.86 -3.63
N ALA A 2 4.52 -19.32 -4.15
CA ALA A 2 3.18 -19.67 -3.68
C ALA A 2 2.78 -21.04 -4.20
N GLU A 3 2.25 -21.89 -3.33
CA GLU A 3 1.73 -23.20 -3.73
C GLU A 3 0.36 -23.08 -4.41
N ASN A 4 -0.39 -22.02 -4.05
CA ASN A 4 -1.73 -21.79 -4.58
C ASN A 4 -1.93 -20.31 -4.89
N PRO A 5 -1.69 -19.90 -6.15
CA PRO A 5 -1.84 -18.49 -6.55
C PRO A 5 -3.24 -17.92 -6.32
N VAL A 6 -4.29 -18.74 -6.48
CA VAL A 6 -5.67 -18.27 -6.28
C VAL A 6 -5.88 -17.91 -4.81
N ALA A 7 -5.41 -18.75 -3.90
CA ALA A 7 -5.51 -18.48 -2.47
C ALA A 7 -4.73 -17.23 -2.08
N GLU A 8 -3.54 -17.02 -2.68
CA GLU A 8 -2.73 -15.84 -2.41
C GLU A 8 -3.37 -14.57 -2.97
N LEU A 9 -4.02 -14.64 -4.13
CA LEU A 9 -4.78 -13.51 -4.67
C LEU A 9 -5.96 -13.16 -3.76
N ASP A 10 -6.66 -14.16 -3.23
CA ASP A 10 -7.76 -13.93 -2.29
C ASP A 10 -7.26 -13.26 -1.02
N ARG A 11 -6.12 -13.73 -0.47
CA ARG A 11 -5.50 -13.12 0.69
C ARG A 11 -5.14 -11.65 0.42
N LEU A 12 -4.53 -11.39 -0.73
CA LEU A 12 -4.14 -10.03 -1.12
C LEU A 12 -5.37 -9.13 -1.25
N ASP A 13 -6.38 -9.57 -1.97
CA ASP A 13 -7.60 -8.79 -2.20
C ASP A 13 -8.31 -8.49 -0.87
N THR A 14 -8.42 -9.48 0.01
CA THR A 14 -9.02 -9.29 1.34
C THR A 14 -8.23 -8.28 2.16
N ALA A 15 -6.90 -8.39 2.13
CA ALA A 15 -6.04 -7.47 2.87
C ALA A 15 -6.10 -6.05 2.32
N LEU A 16 -6.14 -5.90 0.99
CA LEU A 16 -6.27 -4.58 0.36
C LEU A 16 -7.61 -3.93 0.72
N ASN A 17 -8.70 -4.70 0.70
CA ASN A 17 -10.01 -4.18 1.08
C ASN A 17 -10.03 -3.74 2.54
N ARG A 18 -9.41 -4.51 3.41
CA ARG A 18 -9.31 -4.17 4.83
C ARG A 18 -8.45 -2.93 5.04
N LEU A 19 -7.33 -2.84 4.32
CA LEU A 19 -6.45 -1.68 4.39
C LEU A 19 -7.20 -0.42 3.96
N GLN A 20 -7.91 -0.47 2.84
CA GLN A 20 -8.72 0.65 2.35
C GLN A 20 -9.74 1.09 3.38
N ALA A 21 -10.47 0.15 3.97
CA ALA A 21 -11.47 0.46 4.98
C ALA A 21 -10.85 1.11 6.22
N ASN A 22 -9.70 0.60 6.67
CA ASN A 22 -8.99 1.15 7.82
C ASN A 22 -8.51 2.57 7.56
N ILE A 23 -7.95 2.81 6.38
CA ILE A 23 -7.44 4.14 6.02
C ILE A 23 -8.59 5.14 5.84
N ASP A 24 -9.67 4.72 5.20
CA ASP A 24 -10.85 5.58 5.02
C ASP A 24 -11.46 5.96 6.36
N GLU A 25 -11.53 5.02 7.30
CA GLU A 25 -12.01 5.27 8.64
C GLU A 25 -11.12 6.26 9.39
N MET A 26 -9.80 6.07 9.31
CA MET A 26 -8.83 6.99 9.94
C MET A 26 -8.94 8.39 9.35
N PHE A 27 -9.05 8.49 8.04
CA PHE A 27 -9.19 9.77 7.34
C PHE A 27 -10.45 10.51 7.78
N GLU A 28 -11.56 9.81 7.83
CA GLU A 28 -12.83 10.38 8.24
C GLU A 28 -12.82 10.82 9.70
N HIS A 29 -12.23 10.00 10.57
CA HIS A 29 -12.09 10.32 11.99
C HIS A 29 -11.27 11.59 12.21
N GLU A 30 -10.13 11.71 11.54
CA GLU A 30 -9.28 12.91 11.62
C GLU A 30 -9.99 14.14 11.07
N HIS A 31 -10.75 13.99 10.02
CA HIS A 31 -11.53 15.07 9.44
C HIS A 31 -12.58 15.60 10.43
N LEU A 32 -13.28 14.69 11.10
CA LEU A 32 -14.30 15.04 12.09
C LEU A 32 -13.69 15.67 13.36
N ALA A 33 -12.50 15.22 13.74
CA ALA A 33 -11.81 15.75 14.92
C ALA A 33 -11.17 17.11 14.68
N GLY A 34 -11.10 17.56 13.44
CA GLY A 34 -10.47 18.83 13.09
C GLY A 34 -8.95 18.84 13.25
N ALA A 35 -8.34 17.67 13.40
CA ALA A 35 -6.90 17.53 13.57
C ALA A 35 -6.20 17.61 12.21
N GLY A 36 -5.72 18.78 11.82
CA GLY A 36 -5.09 19.01 10.53
C GLY A 36 -3.66 18.53 10.38
N GLU A 37 -2.98 18.18 11.49
CA GLU A 37 -1.55 17.87 11.48
C GLU A 37 -1.18 16.65 10.67
N HIS A 38 -2.06 15.63 10.60
CA HIS A 38 -1.79 14.39 9.90
C HIS A 38 -2.58 14.25 8.61
N ARG A 39 -3.25 15.33 8.22
CA ARG A 39 -4.13 15.28 7.06
C ARG A 39 -3.39 14.93 5.76
N ASP A 40 -2.22 15.54 5.55
CA ASP A 40 -1.44 15.31 4.33
C ASP A 40 -0.98 13.87 4.22
N VAL A 41 -0.55 13.27 5.35
CA VAL A 41 -0.14 11.87 5.40
C VAL A 41 -1.32 10.96 5.12
N LEU A 42 -2.47 11.22 5.75
CA LEU A 42 -3.66 10.41 5.55
C LEU A 42 -4.22 10.53 4.13
N GLU A 43 -4.14 11.72 3.53
CA GLU A 43 -4.52 11.90 2.14
C GLU A 43 -3.62 11.07 1.21
N ALA A 44 -2.30 11.04 1.49
CA ALA A 44 -1.37 10.23 0.72
C ALA A 44 -1.67 8.74 0.88
N TYR A 45 -1.92 8.28 2.10
CA TYR A 45 -2.30 6.89 2.36
C TYR A 45 -3.57 6.51 1.60
N ARG A 46 -4.57 7.38 1.65
CA ARG A 46 -5.82 7.13 0.95
C ARG A 46 -5.63 7.06 -0.56
N MET A 47 -4.85 7.97 -1.11
CA MET A 47 -4.52 7.98 -2.53
C MET A 47 -3.88 6.67 -2.96
N PHE A 48 -2.85 6.22 -2.24
CA PHE A 48 -2.15 4.98 -2.57
C PHE A 48 -3.02 3.75 -2.31
N ALA A 49 -3.77 3.73 -1.20
CA ALA A 49 -4.62 2.58 -0.86
C ALA A 49 -5.70 2.32 -1.91
N HIS A 50 -6.14 3.37 -2.61
CA HIS A 50 -7.14 3.26 -3.67
C HIS A 50 -6.54 3.29 -5.08
N ASP A 51 -5.22 3.33 -5.21
CA ASP A 51 -4.55 3.39 -6.51
C ASP A 51 -4.67 2.06 -7.24
N LYS A 52 -5.39 2.07 -8.34
CA LYS A 52 -5.63 0.87 -9.15
C LYS A 52 -4.35 0.31 -9.77
N GLY A 53 -3.39 1.19 -10.10
CA GLY A 53 -2.10 0.78 -10.63
C GLY A 53 -1.30 -0.01 -9.60
N TRP A 54 -1.30 0.43 -8.35
CA TRP A 54 -0.64 -0.29 -7.26
C TRP A 54 -1.26 -1.66 -7.04
N HIS A 55 -2.58 -1.73 -6.96
CA HIS A 55 -3.31 -2.99 -6.81
C HIS A 55 -2.99 -3.95 -7.95
N ARG A 56 -3.01 -3.47 -9.19
CA ARG A 56 -2.72 -4.28 -10.35
C ARG A 56 -1.31 -4.87 -10.31
N ARG A 57 -0.32 -4.07 -9.95
CA ARG A 57 1.06 -4.53 -9.86
C ARG A 57 1.24 -5.60 -8.78
N LEU A 58 0.58 -5.42 -7.64
CA LEU A 58 0.59 -6.42 -6.58
C LEU A 58 -0.03 -7.73 -7.06
N ARG A 59 -1.19 -7.65 -7.71
CA ARG A 59 -1.88 -8.82 -8.23
C ARG A 59 -1.05 -9.53 -9.29
N GLU A 60 -0.44 -8.80 -10.20
CA GLU A 60 0.43 -9.36 -11.23
C GLU A 60 1.62 -10.11 -10.63
N ALA A 61 2.20 -9.56 -9.57
CA ALA A 61 3.31 -10.22 -8.88
C ALA A 61 2.86 -11.54 -8.24
N VAL A 62 1.67 -11.58 -7.66
CA VAL A 62 1.12 -12.83 -7.12
C VAL A 62 0.79 -13.82 -8.23
N GLU A 63 0.20 -13.35 -9.32
CA GLU A 63 -0.10 -14.18 -10.48
C GLU A 63 1.17 -14.79 -11.08
N GLY A 64 2.30 -14.08 -10.95
CA GLY A 64 3.62 -14.56 -11.38
C GLY A 64 4.25 -15.60 -10.46
N GLY A 65 3.59 -15.95 -9.36
CA GLY A 65 4.02 -17.02 -8.45
C GLY A 65 4.48 -16.59 -7.07
N LEU A 66 4.38 -15.31 -6.72
CA LEU A 66 4.78 -14.84 -5.39
C LEU A 66 3.66 -15.00 -4.37
N THR A 67 4.04 -15.17 -3.10
CA THR A 67 3.09 -15.02 -2.01
C THR A 67 2.63 -13.55 -1.94
N ALA A 68 1.53 -13.29 -1.26
CA ALA A 68 1.05 -11.92 -1.09
C ALA A 68 2.11 -11.05 -0.42
N GLU A 69 2.77 -11.55 0.62
CA GLU A 69 3.83 -10.82 1.32
C GLU A 69 5.01 -10.50 0.41
N ALA A 70 5.48 -11.49 -0.35
CA ALA A 70 6.60 -11.30 -1.28
C ALA A 70 6.25 -10.30 -2.38
N ALA A 71 4.99 -10.32 -2.84
CA ALA A 71 4.51 -9.35 -3.83
C ALA A 71 4.56 -7.93 -3.28
N VAL A 72 4.09 -7.72 -2.05
CA VAL A 72 4.13 -6.40 -1.40
C VAL A 72 5.58 -5.91 -1.31
N GLU A 73 6.49 -6.76 -0.85
CA GLU A 73 7.91 -6.39 -0.71
C GLU A 73 8.55 -6.06 -2.06
N ARG A 74 8.26 -6.86 -3.09
CA ARG A 74 8.78 -6.63 -4.43
C ARG A 74 8.35 -5.28 -5.00
N ILE A 75 7.07 -4.99 -4.90
CA ILE A 75 6.52 -3.74 -5.43
C ILE A 75 7.03 -2.55 -4.60
N GLN A 76 7.13 -2.69 -3.29
CA GLN A 76 7.70 -1.67 -2.42
C GLN A 76 9.13 -1.32 -2.85
N ASN A 77 9.97 -2.32 -3.07
CA ASN A 77 11.36 -2.12 -3.49
C ASN A 77 11.46 -1.49 -4.88
N ALA A 78 10.60 -1.92 -5.81
CA ALA A 78 10.57 -1.36 -7.16
C ALA A 78 10.18 0.12 -7.14
N MET A 79 9.18 0.47 -6.34
CA MET A 79 8.74 1.86 -6.20
C MET A 79 9.81 2.72 -5.53
N ARG A 80 10.47 2.18 -4.50
CA ARG A 80 11.56 2.87 -3.81
C ARG A 80 12.70 3.20 -4.77
N THR A 81 13.13 2.22 -5.57
CA THR A 81 14.19 2.42 -6.57
C THR A 81 13.80 3.49 -7.57
N ARG A 82 12.55 3.47 -8.02
CA ARG A 82 12.03 4.45 -8.97
C ARG A 82 12.03 5.86 -8.39
N MET A 83 11.60 6.00 -7.13
CA MET A 83 11.50 7.30 -6.47
C MET A 83 12.86 7.86 -6.05
N LEU A 84 13.86 7.00 -5.79
CA LEU A 84 15.23 7.44 -5.49
C LEU A 84 15.88 8.20 -6.64
N ARG A 85 15.37 8.04 -7.85
CA ARG A 85 15.84 8.78 -9.02
C ARG A 85 15.28 10.20 -9.07
N GLN A 86 14.27 10.50 -8.26
CA GLN A 86 13.69 11.82 -8.16
C GLN A 86 14.44 12.61 -7.09
N HIS A 87 14.80 13.85 -7.39
CA HIS A 87 15.51 14.72 -6.46
C HIS A 87 14.57 15.65 -5.70
N ASP A 88 13.27 15.55 -5.96
CA ASP A 88 12.25 16.39 -5.34
C ASP A 88 11.90 15.85 -3.95
N THR A 89 11.88 16.74 -2.98
CA THR A 89 11.50 16.44 -1.59
C THR A 89 10.09 15.84 -1.51
N TYR A 90 9.17 16.32 -2.36
CA TYR A 90 7.80 15.81 -2.43
C TYR A 90 7.78 14.30 -2.65
N TRP A 91 8.53 13.81 -3.64
CA TRP A 91 8.56 12.38 -3.96
C TRP A 91 9.23 11.55 -2.86
N LYS A 92 10.22 12.13 -2.16
CA LYS A 92 10.85 11.45 -1.03
C LYS A 92 9.85 11.26 0.12
N GLU A 93 9.05 12.27 0.39
CA GLU A 93 8.00 12.18 1.41
C GLU A 93 6.93 11.16 1.02
N ARG A 94 6.52 11.16 -0.26
CA ARG A 94 5.54 10.19 -0.76
C ARG A 94 6.06 8.76 -0.70
N GLN A 95 7.36 8.55 -0.94
CA GLN A 95 7.96 7.23 -0.79
C GLN A 95 7.89 6.76 0.66
N ARG A 96 8.13 7.63 1.60
CA ARG A 96 8.02 7.30 3.02
C ARG A 96 6.58 6.88 3.36
N ASP A 97 5.61 7.62 2.85
CA ASP A 97 4.19 7.31 3.07
C ASP A 97 3.83 5.94 2.46
N LEU A 98 4.33 5.65 1.28
CA LEU A 98 4.09 4.36 0.63
C LEU A 98 4.78 3.21 1.37
N ASP A 99 5.99 3.43 1.89
CA ASP A 99 6.68 2.44 2.72
C ASP A 99 5.85 2.11 3.97
N ASP A 100 5.35 3.14 4.65
CA ASP A 100 4.52 2.96 5.84
C ASP A 100 3.23 2.20 5.50
N LEU A 101 2.61 2.54 4.37
CA LEU A 101 1.39 1.89 3.93
C LEU A 101 1.65 0.41 3.56
N SER A 102 2.77 0.14 2.90
CA SER A 102 3.18 -1.23 2.56
C SER A 102 3.40 -2.06 3.83
N ASP A 103 4.02 -1.47 4.84
CA ASP A 103 4.22 -2.12 6.13
C ASP A 103 2.89 -2.42 6.82
N ARG A 104 1.92 -1.51 6.72
CA ARG A 104 0.56 -1.74 7.24
C ARG A 104 -0.12 -2.89 6.52
N LEU A 105 0.04 -2.97 5.20
CA LEU A 105 -0.52 -4.06 4.40
C LEU A 105 0.10 -5.41 4.82
N LEU A 106 1.40 -5.44 5.05
CA LEU A 106 2.07 -6.65 5.53
C LEU A 106 1.53 -7.09 6.88
N ARG A 107 1.23 -6.15 7.77
CA ARG A 107 0.63 -6.46 9.07
C ARG A 107 -0.78 -7.02 8.94
N VAL A 108 -1.55 -6.50 8.00
CA VAL A 108 -2.90 -7.03 7.72
C VAL A 108 -2.82 -8.45 7.19
N LEU A 109 -1.79 -8.76 6.39
CA LEU A 109 -1.57 -10.09 5.84
C LEU A 109 -1.09 -11.11 6.88
N SER A 110 -0.43 -10.66 7.94
CA SER A 110 0.13 -11.55 8.96
C SER A 110 -0.91 -12.22 9.84
#